data_af617916a6dba099903092f192868817
#
_entry.id   af617916a6dba099903092f192868817
#
_cell.length_a   1.000
_cell.length_b   1.000
_cell.length_c   1.000
_cell.angle_alpha   90.00
_cell.angle_beta   90.00
_cell.angle_gamma   90.00
#
_symmetry.space_group_name_H-M   'P 1'
#
loop_
_entity.id
_entity.type
_entity.pdbx_description
1 polymer ?
#
loop_
_entity_poly.entity_id
_entity_poly.type
_entity_poly.pdbx_seq_one_letter_code
_entity_poly.pdbx_strand_id
1 'polypeptide(L)'
;MAVYAKYTHVERLGTEECEGLLDNDCVYVSSKIDGTNACVFWDEETGALGAGSRTRTLSAESDNAGFFAWATGDAQEAKLLREYCRAHPAQVVYVEWMGKDKLIGSFKGYDKRALGTLFIYDVLDEEAGGYLPEPTWREELAKAGLEPYFVKLLAVLDHPTEVDVLDLAKRNDFLIEGTGKVGEGVVCKVPGWKNQFGRMAYGKIVLDEFKRQGRKPAFHGQVEPAIIEAFVTDAEIEKTIAKVCVACGTDEFDPASRKMMGMLVSFSWKDLLGECPNWARKFRNPKVDLGTMQGLCSRRVGTFAAGKH
;
A
#
# COMPACT_ATOMS: atom_id res chain seq x y z
N MET A 1 -7.44 22.02 11.53
CA MET A 1 -7.97 20.93 12.39
C MET A 1 -7.53 19.62 11.79
N ALA A 2 -6.69 18.84 12.47
CA ALA A 2 -6.29 17.54 11.95
C ALA A 2 -7.50 16.59 11.98
N VAL A 3 -7.98 16.26 10.84
CA VAL A 3 -8.92 15.15 10.62
C VAL A 3 -8.08 13.96 10.17
N TYR A 4 -8.56 12.73 10.39
CA TYR A 4 -7.91 11.55 9.83
C TYR A 4 -7.46 11.78 8.38
N ALA A 5 -6.17 11.72 8.13
CA ALA A 5 -5.59 11.83 6.80
C ALA A 5 -4.89 10.52 6.42
N LYS A 6 -5.18 10.06 5.21
CA LYS A 6 -4.55 8.85 4.67
C LYS A 6 -3.10 9.14 4.30
N TYR A 7 -2.17 8.29 4.78
CA TYR A 7 -0.77 8.41 4.40
C TYR A 7 -0.55 8.28 2.89
N THR A 8 0.40 9.05 2.36
CA THR A 8 0.77 8.98 0.94
C THR A 8 1.25 7.58 0.54
N HIS A 9 1.21 7.31 -0.76
CA HIS A 9 1.73 6.05 -1.27
C HIS A 9 3.26 5.99 -1.18
N VAL A 10 3.78 4.84 -0.75
CA VAL A 10 5.20 4.51 -0.81
C VAL A 10 5.38 3.52 -1.94
N GLU A 11 5.97 3.97 -3.03
CA GLU A 11 6.12 3.22 -4.27
C GLU A 11 7.42 2.42 -4.26
N ARG A 12 7.60 1.49 -5.19
CA ARG A 12 8.89 0.81 -5.34
C ARG A 12 9.85 1.71 -6.09
N LEU A 13 11.12 1.79 -5.64
CA LEU A 13 12.19 2.38 -6.45
C LEU A 13 12.29 1.63 -7.78
N GLY A 14 12.62 2.36 -8.86
CA GLY A 14 12.62 1.85 -10.23
C GLY A 14 11.25 1.88 -10.92
N THR A 15 10.20 2.41 -10.29
CA THR A 15 8.91 2.71 -10.95
C THR A 15 8.85 4.16 -11.42
N GLU A 16 7.97 4.45 -12.38
CA GLU A 16 7.76 5.80 -12.92
C GLU A 16 7.39 6.82 -11.83
N GLU A 17 6.70 6.40 -10.77
CA GLU A 17 6.34 7.26 -9.66
C GLU A 17 7.54 7.70 -8.81
N CYS A 18 8.64 6.96 -8.87
CA CYS A 18 9.88 7.26 -8.14
C CYS A 18 10.99 7.81 -9.04
N GLU A 19 10.73 8.03 -10.34
CA GLU A 19 11.72 8.58 -11.25
C GLU A 19 12.16 9.97 -10.79
N GLY A 20 13.48 10.18 -10.67
CA GLY A 20 14.08 11.41 -10.16
C GLY A 20 14.10 11.56 -8.62
N LEU A 21 13.52 10.62 -7.85
CA LEU A 21 13.58 10.69 -6.39
C LEU A 21 15.01 10.64 -5.86
N LEU A 22 15.86 9.81 -6.43
CA LEU A 22 17.25 9.66 -6.02
C LEU A 22 18.19 10.72 -6.60
N ASP A 23 17.71 11.56 -7.53
CA ASP A 23 18.49 12.65 -8.13
C ASP A 23 18.50 13.92 -7.26
N ASN A 24 18.30 13.76 -5.96
CA ASN A 24 18.23 14.85 -4.99
C ASN A 24 19.43 14.80 -4.03
N ASP A 25 19.85 15.97 -3.56
CA ASP A 25 20.97 16.17 -2.65
C ASP A 25 20.67 15.80 -1.18
N CYS A 26 19.44 15.47 -0.86
CA CYS A 26 19.03 15.19 0.51
C CYS A 26 17.99 14.07 0.55
N VAL A 27 18.44 12.84 0.30
CA VAL A 27 17.57 11.63 0.36
C VAL A 27 17.69 10.99 1.72
N TYR A 28 16.63 11.08 2.52
CA TYR A 28 16.50 10.41 3.83
C TYR A 28 16.17 8.94 3.62
N VAL A 29 17.05 8.07 4.11
CA VAL A 29 16.84 6.61 4.03
C VAL A 29 16.61 6.06 5.43
N SER A 30 15.38 5.61 5.68
CA SER A 30 14.94 5.09 6.97
C SER A 30 14.61 3.60 6.88
N SER A 31 14.70 2.91 8.03
CA SER A 31 14.29 1.51 8.15
C SER A 31 12.83 1.32 7.77
N LYS A 32 12.55 0.32 6.95
CA LYS A 32 11.20 -0.17 6.74
C LYS A 32 10.94 -1.36 7.64
N ILE A 33 9.89 -1.27 8.45
CA ILE A 33 9.45 -2.33 9.36
C ILE A 33 8.11 -2.90 8.91
N ASP A 34 7.84 -4.16 9.21
CA ASP A 34 6.64 -4.91 8.77
C ASP A 34 5.66 -5.04 9.93
N GLY A 35 4.89 -4.01 10.15
CA GLY A 35 3.78 -3.95 11.10
C GLY A 35 2.46 -3.64 10.41
N THR A 36 1.73 -2.69 10.96
CA THR A 36 0.55 -2.12 10.30
C THR A 36 0.57 -0.60 10.39
N ASN A 37 0.35 0.04 9.25
CA ASN A 37 0.24 1.48 9.15
C ASN A 37 -0.92 1.98 10.03
N ALA A 38 -0.61 2.93 10.88
CA ALA A 38 -1.56 3.60 11.74
C ALA A 38 -1.22 5.10 11.87
N CYS A 39 -2.12 5.87 12.45
CA CYS A 39 -1.87 7.27 12.78
C CYS A 39 -2.63 7.67 14.04
N VAL A 40 -2.13 8.73 14.67
CA VAL A 40 -2.82 9.42 15.76
C VAL A 40 -2.91 10.91 15.46
N PHE A 41 -3.97 11.55 15.96
CA PHE A 41 -4.25 12.97 15.79
C PHE A 41 -5.11 13.47 16.95
N TRP A 42 -5.21 14.77 17.14
CA TRP A 42 -6.13 15.33 18.10
C TRP A 42 -7.52 15.47 17.50
N ASP A 43 -8.51 14.82 18.08
CA ASP A 43 -9.91 14.97 17.70
C ASP A 43 -10.55 16.04 18.59
N GLU A 44 -10.81 17.20 18.01
CA GLU A 44 -11.39 18.33 18.73
C GLU A 44 -12.87 18.12 19.09
N GLU A 45 -13.60 17.32 18.32
CA GLU A 45 -15.02 17.03 18.58
C GLU A 45 -15.17 16.23 19.87
N THR A 46 -14.30 15.26 20.07
CA THR A 46 -14.31 14.40 21.26
C THR A 46 -13.41 14.92 22.38
N GLY A 47 -12.49 15.85 22.08
CA GLY A 47 -11.45 16.32 23.01
C GLY A 47 -10.47 15.22 23.42
N ALA A 48 -10.23 14.24 22.57
CA ALA A 48 -9.44 13.05 22.83
C ALA A 48 -8.46 12.75 21.70
N LEU A 49 -7.53 11.80 21.95
CA LEU A 49 -6.66 11.27 20.89
C LEU A 49 -7.47 10.39 19.93
N GLY A 50 -7.55 10.81 18.69
CA GLY A 50 -8.06 10.02 17.58
C GLY A 50 -7.02 9.02 17.10
N ALA A 51 -7.47 7.89 16.58
CA ALA A 51 -6.62 6.86 15.99
C ALA A 51 -7.16 6.44 14.61
N GLY A 52 -6.25 6.20 13.67
CA GLY A 52 -6.57 5.76 12.33
C GLY A 52 -5.73 4.57 11.88
N SER A 53 -6.24 3.84 10.93
CA SER A 53 -5.51 2.83 10.15
C SER A 53 -5.22 3.38 8.76
N ARG A 54 -4.65 2.57 7.87
CA ARG A 54 -4.37 2.99 6.49
C ARG A 54 -5.59 3.51 5.72
N THR A 55 -6.80 3.11 6.08
CA THR A 55 -8.00 3.33 5.25
C THR A 55 -9.17 3.97 6.00
N ARG A 56 -9.12 4.06 7.33
CA ARG A 56 -10.26 4.53 8.14
C ARG A 56 -9.84 4.99 9.54
N THR A 57 -10.65 5.82 10.14
CA THR A 57 -10.63 6.09 11.58
C THR A 57 -11.01 4.83 12.36
N LEU A 58 -10.43 4.65 13.53
CA LEU A 58 -10.66 3.51 14.42
C LEU A 58 -11.56 3.90 15.59
N SER A 59 -12.25 2.91 16.15
CA SER A 59 -13.05 3.03 17.37
C SER A 59 -12.94 1.75 18.19
N ALA A 60 -13.55 1.72 19.37
CA ALA A 60 -13.58 0.55 20.23
C ALA A 60 -14.24 -0.66 19.54
N GLU A 61 -15.29 -0.41 18.72
CA GLU A 61 -16.04 -1.43 17.97
C GLU A 61 -15.33 -1.84 16.69
N SER A 62 -14.41 -1.01 16.20
CA SER A 62 -13.74 -1.17 14.90
C SER A 62 -12.25 -0.89 15.02
N ASP A 63 -11.59 -1.63 15.90
CA ASP A 63 -10.14 -1.54 16.14
C ASP A 63 -9.32 -2.24 15.03
N ASN A 64 -8.02 -1.97 14.99
CA ASN A 64 -7.07 -2.61 14.11
C ASN A 64 -5.90 -3.18 14.93
N ALA A 65 -5.93 -4.48 15.16
CA ALA A 65 -4.90 -5.21 15.90
C ALA A 65 -4.58 -4.62 17.29
N GLY A 66 -5.58 -4.07 17.97
CA GLY A 66 -5.47 -3.49 19.30
C GLY A 66 -4.85 -2.08 19.32
N PHE A 67 -4.69 -1.43 18.18
CA PHE A 67 -4.07 -0.11 18.12
C PHE A 67 -4.93 0.99 18.76
N PHE A 68 -6.24 0.99 18.52
CA PHE A 68 -7.16 1.95 19.15
C PHE A 68 -7.15 1.81 20.67
N ALA A 69 -7.28 0.57 21.16
CA ALA A 69 -7.24 0.29 22.59
C ALA A 69 -5.91 0.70 23.24
N TRP A 70 -4.79 0.54 22.51
CA TRP A 70 -3.48 1.00 22.94
C TRP A 70 -3.39 2.53 22.96
N ALA A 71 -3.80 3.22 21.87
CA ALA A 71 -3.72 4.68 21.75
C ALA A 71 -4.57 5.42 22.79
N THR A 72 -5.72 4.84 23.16
CA THR A 72 -6.60 5.38 24.20
C THR A 72 -6.28 4.88 25.60
N GLY A 73 -5.32 3.97 25.74
CA GLY A 73 -4.90 3.35 26.99
C GLY A 73 -3.91 4.19 27.80
N ASP A 74 -3.28 3.52 28.77
CA ASP A 74 -2.40 4.13 29.77
C ASP A 74 -0.90 3.94 29.50
N ALA A 75 -0.53 3.39 28.34
CA ALA A 75 0.87 3.27 27.94
C ALA A 75 1.57 4.63 27.97
N GLN A 76 2.83 4.66 28.41
CA GLN A 76 3.56 5.94 28.58
C GLN A 76 3.68 6.69 27.24
N GLU A 77 4.01 5.99 26.18
CA GLU A 77 4.13 6.54 24.83
C GLU A 77 2.79 7.03 24.28
N ALA A 78 1.68 6.37 24.62
CA ALA A 78 0.34 6.83 24.26
C ALA A 78 -0.02 8.16 24.98
N LYS A 79 0.42 8.32 26.24
CA LYS A 79 0.26 9.57 26.97
C LYS A 79 1.07 10.69 26.35
N LEU A 80 2.35 10.43 26.01
CA LEU A 80 3.21 11.41 25.35
C LEU A 80 2.64 11.85 23.99
N LEU A 81 2.17 10.91 23.18
CA LEU A 81 1.52 11.22 21.90
C LEU A 81 0.23 12.02 22.09
N ARG A 82 -0.55 11.71 23.12
CA ARG A 82 -1.78 12.47 23.45
C ARG A 82 -1.47 13.92 23.80
N GLU A 83 -0.45 14.14 24.63
CA GLU A 83 -0.01 15.48 25.02
C GLU A 83 0.54 16.25 23.81
N TYR A 84 1.35 15.59 22.99
CA TYR A 84 1.88 16.16 21.75
C TYR A 84 0.77 16.54 20.77
N CYS A 85 -0.13 15.63 20.42
CA CYS A 85 -1.21 15.90 19.46
C CYS A 85 -2.17 16.98 19.99
N ARG A 86 -2.41 17.03 21.29
CA ARG A 86 -3.22 18.12 21.90
C ARG A 86 -2.55 19.49 21.76
N ALA A 87 -1.22 19.54 21.84
CA ALA A 87 -0.47 20.79 21.67
C ALA A 87 -0.33 21.18 20.18
N HIS A 88 -0.46 20.21 19.27
CA HIS A 88 -0.34 20.39 17.82
C HIS A 88 -1.58 19.82 17.10
N PRO A 89 -2.76 20.45 17.26
CA PRO A 89 -4.03 19.88 16.80
C PRO A 89 -4.17 19.83 15.27
N ALA A 90 -3.29 20.52 14.52
CA ALA A 90 -3.22 20.43 13.06
C ALA A 90 -2.35 19.28 12.54
N GLN A 91 -1.71 18.53 13.45
CA GLN A 91 -0.78 17.48 13.04
C GLN A 91 -1.36 16.08 13.16
N VAL A 92 -0.99 15.22 12.18
CA VAL A 92 -1.25 13.78 12.17
C VAL A 92 0.09 13.05 12.24
N VAL A 93 0.30 12.27 13.30
CA VAL A 93 1.53 11.49 13.52
C VAL A 93 1.32 10.08 12.96
N TYR A 94 2.12 9.70 11.96
CA TYR A 94 2.07 8.37 11.35
C TYR A 94 3.05 7.41 11.99
N VAL A 95 2.55 6.21 12.23
CA VAL A 95 3.27 5.19 12.98
C VAL A 95 3.12 3.81 12.33
N GLU A 96 4.11 2.96 12.52
CA GLU A 96 3.99 1.53 12.26
C GLU A 96 3.70 0.83 13.59
N TRP A 97 2.52 0.24 13.70
CA TRP A 97 2.08 -0.51 14.88
C TRP A 97 2.51 -1.97 14.78
N MET A 98 3.24 -2.47 15.78
CA MET A 98 3.81 -3.82 15.77
C MET A 98 2.88 -4.89 16.33
N GLY A 99 1.72 -4.51 16.85
CA GLY A 99 0.72 -5.41 17.44
C GLY A 99 0.85 -5.55 18.95
N LYS A 100 -0.30 -5.82 19.59
CA LYS A 100 -0.38 -5.89 21.06
C LYS A 100 0.14 -7.22 21.61
N ASP A 101 -0.46 -8.33 21.18
CA ASP A 101 -0.21 -9.66 21.77
C ASP A 101 0.65 -10.55 20.86
N LYS A 102 0.80 -10.18 19.61
CA LYS A 102 1.63 -10.85 18.62
C LYS A 102 2.07 -9.87 17.54
N LEU A 103 3.27 -10.08 17.00
CA LEU A 103 3.75 -9.33 15.84
C LEU A 103 2.79 -9.54 14.64
N ILE A 104 2.41 -8.42 14.00
CA ILE A 104 1.39 -8.42 12.96
C ILE A 104 1.98 -8.85 11.62
N GLY A 105 3.17 -8.37 11.30
CA GLY A 105 3.82 -8.62 10.02
C GLY A 105 4.10 -10.09 9.73
N SER A 106 4.49 -10.37 8.50
CA SER A 106 4.88 -11.70 8.04
C SER A 106 6.24 -12.15 8.59
N PHE A 107 7.09 -11.18 8.89
CA PHE A 107 8.42 -11.42 9.42
C PHE A 107 8.39 -11.75 10.94
N LYS A 108 9.04 -12.83 11.30
CA LYS A 108 9.07 -13.34 12.70
C LYS A 108 10.42 -13.11 13.39
N GLY A 109 11.34 -12.39 12.77
CA GLY A 109 12.68 -12.13 13.30
C GLY A 109 12.82 -10.83 14.09
N TYR A 110 11.73 -10.11 14.36
CA TYR A 110 11.78 -8.93 15.20
C TYR A 110 12.06 -9.27 16.66
N ASP A 111 12.83 -8.41 17.31
CA ASP A 111 13.03 -8.41 18.75
C ASP A 111 11.67 -8.32 19.47
N LYS A 112 11.50 -9.11 20.52
CA LYS A 112 10.26 -9.12 21.32
C LYS A 112 9.93 -7.76 21.93
N ARG A 113 10.93 -6.88 22.11
CA ARG A 113 10.72 -5.49 22.55
C ARG A 113 9.91 -4.63 21.58
N ALA A 114 9.82 -5.04 20.33
CA ALA A 114 8.95 -4.39 19.35
C ALA A 114 7.46 -4.65 19.61
N LEU A 115 7.14 -5.74 20.34
CA LEU A 115 5.75 -6.11 20.61
C LEU A 115 5.08 -5.12 21.58
N GLY A 116 3.86 -4.74 21.29
CA GLY A 116 3.11 -3.74 22.06
C GLY A 116 3.59 -2.31 21.88
N THR A 117 4.45 -2.06 20.89
CA THR A 117 5.10 -0.77 20.62
C THR A 117 4.78 -0.30 19.20
N LEU A 118 4.93 0.98 18.98
CA LEU A 118 4.85 1.61 17.68
C LEU A 118 6.18 2.26 17.31
N PHE A 119 6.33 2.59 16.02
CA PHE A 119 7.47 3.38 15.55
C PHE A 119 7.00 4.50 14.62
N ILE A 120 7.33 5.74 14.99
CA ILE A 120 6.95 6.95 14.28
C ILE A 120 7.84 7.09 13.05
N TYR A 121 7.22 7.37 11.91
CA TYR A 121 7.96 7.51 10.66
C TYR A 121 7.62 8.78 9.87
N ASP A 122 6.55 9.53 10.23
CA ASP A 122 6.21 10.78 9.56
C ASP A 122 5.21 11.62 10.36
N VAL A 123 5.13 12.92 10.02
CA VAL A 123 4.13 13.86 10.53
C VAL A 123 3.57 14.69 9.37
N LEU A 124 2.27 14.69 9.20
CA LEU A 124 1.56 15.61 8.33
C LEU A 124 1.12 16.81 9.16
N ASP A 125 1.35 18.01 8.68
CA ASP A 125 0.84 19.23 9.26
C ASP A 125 -0.10 19.91 8.26
N GLU A 126 -1.39 19.98 8.61
CA GLU A 126 -2.43 20.56 7.74
C GLU A 126 -2.28 22.07 7.62
N GLU A 127 -1.75 22.76 8.62
CA GLU A 127 -1.51 24.21 8.56
C GLU A 127 -0.29 24.52 7.69
N ALA A 128 0.75 23.70 7.75
CA ALA A 128 1.88 23.79 6.84
C ALA A 128 1.54 23.29 5.42
N GLY A 129 0.40 22.61 5.24
CA GLY A 129 -0.09 22.11 3.97
C GLY A 129 0.67 20.91 3.42
N GLY A 130 1.33 20.12 4.29
CA GLY A 130 2.09 18.94 3.86
C GLY A 130 2.81 18.22 4.97
N TYR A 131 3.63 17.23 4.58
CA TYR A 131 4.46 16.52 5.53
C TYR A 131 5.61 17.41 6.01
N LEU A 132 5.86 17.38 7.32
CA LEU A 132 7.01 18.10 7.90
C LEU A 132 8.32 17.45 7.42
N PRO A 133 9.37 18.28 7.19
CA PRO A 133 10.69 17.74 6.91
C PRO A 133 11.17 16.81 8.02
N GLU A 134 11.90 15.75 7.63
CA GLU A 134 12.39 14.72 8.57
C GLU A 134 13.11 15.31 9.81
N PRO A 135 14.03 16.31 9.68
CA PRO A 135 14.64 16.93 10.87
C PRO A 135 13.65 17.65 11.76
N THR A 136 12.66 18.32 11.16
CA THR A 136 11.68 19.15 11.89
C THR A 136 10.82 18.28 12.81
N TRP A 137 10.13 17.29 12.27
CA TRP A 137 9.25 16.46 13.10
C TRP A 137 10.02 15.61 14.10
N ARG A 138 11.26 15.18 13.77
CA ARG A 138 12.10 14.46 14.73
C ARG A 138 12.49 15.34 15.91
N GLU A 139 12.87 16.57 15.66
CA GLU A 139 13.22 17.52 16.73
C GLU A 139 12.01 17.83 17.62
N GLU A 140 10.84 18.10 17.03
CA GLU A 140 9.61 18.39 17.78
C GLU A 140 9.18 17.23 18.67
N LEU A 141 9.11 16.02 18.12
CA LEU A 141 8.73 14.82 18.87
C LEU A 141 9.79 14.37 19.87
N ALA A 142 11.07 14.61 19.61
CA ALA A 142 12.14 14.37 20.60
C ALA A 142 11.99 15.25 21.84
N LYS A 143 11.63 16.54 21.66
CA LYS A 143 11.32 17.44 22.79
C LYS A 143 10.13 16.94 23.63
N ALA A 144 9.22 16.20 23.01
CA ALA A 144 8.09 15.55 23.69
C ALA A 144 8.46 14.18 24.30
N GLY A 145 9.73 13.76 24.24
CA GLY A 145 10.19 12.48 24.81
C GLY A 145 9.90 11.24 23.95
N LEU A 146 9.56 11.44 22.67
CA LEU A 146 9.17 10.37 21.75
C LEU A 146 10.32 9.82 20.87
N GLU A 147 11.55 10.31 21.05
CA GLU A 147 12.71 9.87 20.28
C GLU A 147 12.94 8.34 20.29
N PRO A 148 12.75 7.60 21.41
CA PRO A 148 12.93 6.14 21.43
C PRO A 148 11.99 5.38 20.49
N TYR A 149 10.93 6.03 20.04
CA TYR A 149 9.89 5.46 19.18
C TYR A 149 10.02 5.84 17.71
N PHE A 150 11.14 6.39 17.28
CA PHE A 150 11.37 6.71 15.88
C PHE A 150 11.83 5.48 15.10
N VAL A 151 11.37 5.34 13.86
CA VAL A 151 12.06 4.47 12.91
C VAL A 151 13.50 4.96 12.76
N LYS A 152 14.43 4.00 12.67
CA LYS A 152 15.86 4.31 12.55
C LYS A 152 16.12 5.02 11.21
N LEU A 153 16.66 6.23 11.27
CA LEU A 153 17.27 6.88 10.12
C LEU A 153 18.64 6.21 9.88
N LEU A 154 18.80 5.59 8.73
CA LEU A 154 20.01 4.85 8.37
C LEU A 154 21.07 5.77 7.76
N ALA A 155 20.63 6.68 6.90
CA ALA A 155 21.51 7.66 6.24
C ALA A 155 20.71 8.84 5.67
N VAL A 156 21.40 9.94 5.45
CA VAL A 156 21.00 11.01 4.51
C VAL A 156 22.04 11.01 3.41
N LEU A 157 21.59 10.82 2.17
CA LEU A 157 22.45 10.62 1.02
C LEU A 157 22.29 11.76 0.02
N ASP A 158 23.38 12.07 -0.67
CA ASP A 158 23.46 13.05 -1.74
C ASP A 158 23.50 12.31 -3.10
N HIS A 159 22.49 12.49 -3.94
CA HIS A 159 22.35 11.85 -5.27
C HIS A 159 22.69 10.34 -5.25
N PRO A 160 22.06 9.53 -4.35
CA PRO A 160 22.41 8.13 -4.25
C PRO A 160 21.95 7.34 -5.46
N THR A 161 22.65 6.25 -5.76
CA THR A 161 22.17 5.24 -6.68
C THR A 161 21.24 4.23 -5.99
N GLU A 162 20.47 3.47 -6.77
CA GLU A 162 19.67 2.35 -6.20
C GLU A 162 20.57 1.32 -5.50
N VAL A 163 21.82 1.16 -5.93
CA VAL A 163 22.78 0.24 -5.31
C VAL A 163 23.15 0.71 -3.90
N ASP A 164 23.38 2.02 -3.72
CA ASP A 164 23.69 2.60 -2.40
C ASP A 164 22.52 2.36 -1.42
N VAL A 165 21.32 2.58 -1.89
CA VAL A 165 20.09 2.35 -1.09
C VAL A 165 19.88 0.87 -0.80
N LEU A 166 20.13 -0.02 -1.77
CA LEU A 166 20.04 -1.47 -1.59
C LEU A 166 21.06 -1.99 -0.57
N ASP A 167 22.26 -1.42 -0.56
CA ASP A 167 23.31 -1.79 0.40
C ASP A 167 22.96 -1.36 1.83
N LEU A 168 22.27 -0.24 2.01
CA LEU A 168 21.68 0.12 3.30
C LEU A 168 20.57 -0.86 3.71
N ALA A 169 19.69 -1.25 2.78
CA ALA A 169 18.65 -2.22 3.05
C ALA A 169 19.22 -3.56 3.53
N LYS A 170 20.30 -4.07 2.90
CA LYS A 170 20.98 -5.31 3.26
C LYS A 170 21.72 -5.26 4.61
N ARG A 171 21.91 -4.08 5.18
CA ARG A 171 22.55 -3.86 6.48
C ARG A 171 21.58 -3.35 7.54
N ASN A 172 20.30 -3.22 7.20
CA ASN A 172 19.27 -2.75 8.12
C ASN A 172 18.95 -3.82 9.16
N ASP A 173 19.48 -3.65 10.34
CA ASP A 173 19.31 -4.53 11.50
C ASP A 173 18.34 -3.96 12.56
N PHE A 174 17.64 -2.90 12.24
CA PHE A 174 16.75 -2.23 13.18
C PHE A 174 15.66 -3.16 13.69
N LEU A 175 15.59 -3.34 15.01
CA LEU A 175 14.66 -4.22 15.71
C LEU A 175 14.80 -5.71 15.35
N ILE A 176 15.91 -6.14 14.81
CA ILE A 176 16.11 -7.52 14.37
C ILE A 176 16.83 -8.31 15.47
N GLU A 177 16.28 -9.48 15.82
CA GLU A 177 16.89 -10.39 16.77
C GLU A 177 17.88 -11.35 16.07
N GLY A 178 19.11 -11.34 16.55
CA GLY A 178 20.17 -12.24 16.09
C GLY A 178 21.10 -11.63 15.03
N THR A 179 22.33 -12.11 15.00
CA THR A 179 23.36 -11.64 14.08
C THR A 179 23.16 -12.15 12.66
N GLY A 180 23.43 -11.30 11.66
CA GLY A 180 23.39 -11.69 10.25
C GLY A 180 21.98 -11.74 9.63
N LYS A 181 20.95 -11.36 10.38
CA LYS A 181 19.60 -11.14 9.84
C LYS A 181 19.39 -9.64 9.55
N VAL A 182 18.53 -9.35 8.62
CA VAL A 182 18.20 -7.98 8.21
C VAL A 182 16.70 -7.75 8.26
N GLY A 183 16.28 -6.47 8.31
CA GLY A 183 14.88 -6.05 8.30
C GLY A 183 14.28 -6.11 6.90
N GLU A 184 13.00 -5.72 6.80
CA GLU A 184 12.20 -5.82 5.57
C GLU A 184 12.82 -5.03 4.40
N GLY A 185 13.44 -3.90 4.69
CA GLY A 185 13.99 -3.01 3.68
C GLY A 185 14.14 -1.58 4.18
N VAL A 186 14.02 -0.64 3.25
CA VAL A 186 14.16 0.80 3.53
C VAL A 186 13.09 1.61 2.82
N VAL A 187 12.87 2.84 3.32
CA VAL A 187 12.06 3.87 2.69
C VAL A 187 12.95 5.09 2.44
N CYS A 188 12.88 5.62 1.22
CA CYS A 188 13.55 6.85 0.78
C CYS A 188 12.53 7.99 0.72
N LYS A 189 12.88 9.13 1.31
CA LYS A 189 12.07 10.35 1.32
C LYS A 189 12.91 11.55 0.94
N VAL A 190 12.32 12.47 0.21
CA VAL A 190 12.87 13.79 -0.06
C VAL A 190 11.80 14.81 0.34
N PRO A 191 12.07 15.73 1.28
CA PRO A 191 11.11 16.71 1.72
C PRO A 191 10.59 17.57 0.56
N GLY A 192 9.26 17.63 0.42
CA GLY A 192 8.62 18.45 -0.60
C GLY A 192 8.75 17.95 -2.05
N TRP A 193 9.45 16.84 -2.31
CA TRP A 193 9.59 16.31 -3.66
C TRP A 193 8.26 15.81 -4.21
N LYS A 194 8.04 16.13 -5.47
CA LYS A 194 6.88 15.66 -6.24
C LYS A 194 7.38 14.97 -7.49
N ASN A 195 6.77 13.84 -7.80
CA ASN A 195 7.07 13.08 -9.02
C ASN A 195 6.60 13.82 -10.29
N GLN A 196 6.91 13.26 -11.47
CA GLN A 196 6.52 13.80 -12.77
C GLN A 196 5.01 14.01 -12.95
N PHE A 197 4.18 13.36 -12.11
CA PHE A 197 2.72 13.54 -12.09
C PHE A 197 2.25 14.63 -11.12
N GLY A 198 3.16 15.38 -10.51
CA GLY A 198 2.87 16.44 -9.53
C GLY A 198 2.41 15.91 -8.16
N ARG A 199 2.58 14.63 -7.87
CA ARG A 199 2.19 13.98 -6.61
C ARG A 199 3.39 13.80 -5.71
N MET A 200 3.20 14.00 -4.40
CA MET A 200 4.18 13.56 -3.43
C MET A 200 4.24 12.03 -3.42
N ALA A 201 5.43 11.49 -3.54
CA ALA A 201 5.69 10.06 -3.49
C ALA A 201 6.98 9.78 -2.70
N TYR A 202 7.01 8.62 -2.06
CA TYR A 202 8.20 8.09 -1.40
C TYR A 202 8.59 6.77 -2.06
N GLY A 203 9.89 6.48 -2.04
CA GLY A 203 10.43 5.25 -2.62
C GLY A 203 10.69 4.18 -1.56
N LYS A 204 10.57 2.90 -1.90
CA LYS A 204 10.98 1.80 -1.02
C LYS A 204 11.77 0.74 -1.77
N ILE A 205 12.71 0.12 -1.06
CA ILE A 205 13.26 -1.19 -1.40
C ILE A 205 12.79 -2.19 -0.34
N VAL A 206 12.20 -3.29 -0.80
CA VAL A 206 11.86 -4.46 0.03
C VAL A 206 12.70 -5.61 -0.43
N LEU A 207 13.46 -6.21 0.48
CA LEU A 207 14.34 -7.33 0.17
C LEU A 207 13.53 -8.57 -0.25
N ASP A 208 14.12 -9.44 -1.09
CA ASP A 208 13.41 -10.57 -1.72
C ASP A 208 12.84 -11.56 -0.71
N GLU A 209 13.53 -11.78 0.39
CA GLU A 209 13.09 -12.63 1.49
C GLU A 209 11.85 -12.12 2.21
N PHE A 210 11.59 -10.79 2.14
CA PHE A 210 10.41 -10.11 2.67
C PHE A 210 9.39 -9.76 1.60
N LYS A 211 9.74 -9.85 0.33
CA LYS A 211 8.72 -9.78 -0.71
C LYS A 211 7.74 -10.87 -0.32
N ARG A 212 6.58 -10.45 0.22
CA ARG A 212 5.53 -11.39 0.58
C ARG A 212 5.49 -12.42 -0.53
N GLN A 213 6.02 -13.61 -0.27
CA GLN A 213 5.59 -14.79 -1.00
C GLN A 213 4.11 -14.78 -0.70
N GLY A 214 3.36 -14.12 -1.60
CA GLY A 214 1.93 -14.11 -1.48
C GLY A 214 1.65 -15.57 -1.22
N ARG A 215 1.02 -15.93 -0.08
CA ARG A 215 0.47 -17.27 0.03
C ARG A 215 -0.12 -17.46 -1.33
N LYS A 216 0.56 -18.29 -2.16
CA LYS A 216 -0.05 -18.72 -3.39
C LYS A 216 -1.42 -19.10 -2.90
N PRO A 217 -2.53 -18.46 -3.35
CA PRO A 217 -3.80 -19.07 -3.04
C PRO A 217 -3.52 -20.52 -3.33
N ALA A 218 -3.90 -21.43 -2.44
CA ALA A 218 -3.65 -22.85 -2.64
C ALA A 218 -4.56 -23.31 -3.79
N PHE A 219 -4.35 -22.71 -4.95
CA PHE A 219 -4.84 -23.10 -6.24
C PHE A 219 -3.86 -24.16 -6.68
N HIS A 220 -4.18 -25.40 -6.32
CA HIS A 220 -3.76 -26.55 -7.08
C HIS A 220 -4.50 -26.46 -8.44
N GLY A 221 -4.09 -25.52 -9.30
CA GLY A 221 -4.72 -25.28 -10.59
C GLY A 221 -4.20 -24.00 -11.25
N GLN A 222 -4.52 -23.83 -12.53
CA GLN A 222 -4.23 -22.61 -13.27
C GLN A 222 -5.06 -21.45 -12.69
N VAL A 223 -4.45 -20.28 -12.50
CA VAL A 223 -5.13 -19.09 -11.94
C VAL A 223 -6.06 -18.45 -12.99
N GLU A 224 -5.78 -18.69 -14.27
CA GLU A 224 -6.51 -18.13 -15.40
C GLU A 224 -8.02 -18.41 -15.34
N PRO A 225 -8.49 -19.64 -15.06
CA PRO A 225 -9.92 -19.89 -14.91
C PRO A 225 -10.59 -19.01 -13.85
N ALA A 226 -9.93 -18.81 -12.70
CA ALA A 226 -10.47 -17.99 -11.61
C ALA A 226 -10.51 -16.49 -11.99
N ILE A 227 -9.56 -16.01 -12.79
CA ILE A 227 -9.59 -14.64 -13.32
C ILE A 227 -10.77 -14.50 -14.29
N ILE A 228 -10.96 -15.45 -15.21
CA ILE A 228 -12.07 -15.42 -16.17
C ILE A 228 -13.42 -15.43 -15.43
N GLU A 229 -13.61 -16.30 -14.47
CA GLU A 229 -14.84 -16.37 -13.68
C GLU A 229 -15.13 -15.05 -12.95
N ALA A 230 -14.10 -14.39 -12.44
CA ALA A 230 -14.25 -13.18 -11.63
C ALA A 230 -14.41 -11.89 -12.44
N PHE A 231 -13.92 -11.84 -13.70
CA PHE A 231 -13.84 -10.61 -14.50
C PHE A 231 -14.53 -10.70 -15.87
N VAL A 232 -14.87 -11.89 -16.36
CA VAL A 232 -15.65 -12.07 -17.58
C VAL A 232 -17.04 -12.60 -17.19
N THR A 233 -17.74 -11.78 -16.41
CA THR A 233 -19.10 -12.08 -15.93
C THR A 233 -20.15 -11.89 -17.04
N ASP A 234 -21.35 -12.45 -16.84
CA ASP A 234 -22.46 -12.27 -17.79
C ASP A 234 -22.76 -10.78 -18.01
N ALA A 235 -22.76 -9.99 -16.94
CA ALA A 235 -23.00 -8.54 -17.01
C ALA A 235 -21.91 -7.81 -17.86
N GLU A 236 -20.65 -8.20 -17.71
CA GLU A 236 -19.58 -7.61 -18.55
C GLU A 236 -19.68 -8.04 -20.02
N ILE A 237 -20.07 -9.28 -20.30
CA ILE A 237 -20.31 -9.75 -21.67
C ILE A 237 -21.52 -9.00 -22.28
N GLU A 238 -22.60 -8.77 -21.54
CA GLU A 238 -23.75 -7.99 -22.01
C GLU A 238 -23.40 -6.54 -22.34
N LYS A 239 -22.61 -5.88 -21.53
CA LYS A 239 -22.08 -4.55 -21.82
C LYS A 239 -21.24 -4.55 -23.10
N THR A 240 -20.45 -5.60 -23.29
CA THR A 240 -19.60 -5.73 -24.50
C THR A 240 -20.45 -6.02 -25.71
N ILE A 241 -21.53 -6.78 -25.61
CA ILE A 241 -22.52 -6.99 -26.70
C ILE A 241 -23.11 -5.63 -27.13
N ALA A 242 -23.53 -4.80 -26.18
CA ALA A 242 -24.03 -3.47 -26.51
C ALA A 242 -22.99 -2.62 -27.27
N LYS A 243 -21.70 -2.67 -26.88
CA LYS A 243 -20.61 -1.99 -27.62
C LYS A 243 -20.48 -2.52 -29.07
N VAL A 244 -20.63 -3.83 -29.25
CA VAL A 244 -20.55 -4.48 -30.58
C VAL A 244 -21.72 -4.04 -31.45
N CYS A 245 -22.95 -4.01 -30.91
CA CYS A 245 -24.14 -3.52 -31.61
C CYS A 245 -23.94 -2.08 -32.10
N VAL A 246 -23.51 -1.19 -31.22
CA VAL A 246 -23.19 0.21 -31.58
C VAL A 246 -22.13 0.27 -32.69
N ALA A 247 -21.06 -0.51 -32.58
CA ALA A 247 -19.98 -0.52 -33.56
C ALA A 247 -20.41 -1.11 -34.93
N CYS A 248 -21.46 -1.94 -34.95
CA CYS A 248 -22.03 -2.51 -36.15
C CYS A 248 -23.22 -1.68 -36.72
N GLY A 249 -23.70 -0.66 -35.97
CA GLY A 249 -24.84 0.14 -36.38
C GLY A 249 -26.17 -0.63 -36.34
N THR A 250 -26.33 -1.54 -35.36
CA THR A 250 -27.53 -2.38 -35.19
C THR A 250 -27.98 -2.37 -33.73
N ASP A 251 -29.26 -2.60 -33.50
CA ASP A 251 -29.84 -2.68 -32.14
C ASP A 251 -29.82 -4.12 -31.58
N GLU A 252 -29.60 -5.12 -32.45
CA GLU A 252 -29.60 -6.52 -32.06
C GLU A 252 -28.25 -7.19 -32.36
N PHE A 253 -27.84 -8.06 -31.41
CA PHE A 253 -26.66 -8.88 -31.54
C PHE A 253 -27.02 -10.19 -32.24
N ASP A 254 -26.34 -10.46 -33.35
CA ASP A 254 -26.47 -11.75 -34.09
C ASP A 254 -25.27 -12.68 -33.74
N PRO A 255 -25.50 -13.72 -32.91
CA PRO A 255 -24.45 -14.70 -32.61
C PRO A 255 -24.03 -15.56 -33.78
N ALA A 256 -24.79 -15.66 -34.89
CA ALA A 256 -24.40 -16.34 -36.09
C ALA A 256 -23.45 -15.50 -36.96
N SER A 257 -23.41 -14.20 -36.73
CA SER A 257 -22.52 -13.30 -37.45
C SER A 257 -21.07 -13.48 -37.01
N ARG A 258 -20.22 -14.02 -37.88
CA ARG A 258 -18.77 -14.14 -37.62
C ARG A 258 -18.11 -12.81 -37.28
N LYS A 259 -18.58 -11.73 -37.89
CA LYS A 259 -18.07 -10.37 -37.64
C LYS A 259 -18.38 -9.93 -36.19
N MET A 260 -19.64 -10.04 -35.78
CA MET A 260 -20.07 -9.63 -34.44
C MET A 260 -19.44 -10.49 -33.34
N MET A 261 -19.38 -11.80 -33.53
CA MET A 261 -18.68 -12.73 -32.62
C MET A 261 -17.20 -12.44 -32.52
N GLY A 262 -16.53 -12.17 -33.64
CA GLY A 262 -15.10 -11.78 -33.61
C GLY A 262 -14.86 -10.48 -32.86
N MET A 263 -15.75 -9.48 -33.02
CA MET A 263 -15.69 -8.23 -32.28
C MET A 263 -15.98 -8.45 -30.80
N LEU A 264 -16.97 -9.27 -30.44
CA LEU A 264 -17.32 -9.57 -29.07
C LEU A 264 -16.13 -10.20 -28.31
N VAL A 265 -15.50 -11.21 -28.90
CA VAL A 265 -14.31 -11.84 -28.32
C VAL A 265 -13.16 -10.84 -28.19
N SER A 266 -12.92 -10.04 -29.24
CA SER A 266 -11.83 -9.04 -29.23
C SER A 266 -12.04 -7.95 -28.18
N PHE A 267 -13.25 -7.44 -28.04
CA PHE A 267 -13.57 -6.40 -27.07
C PHE A 267 -13.54 -6.93 -25.65
N SER A 268 -14.12 -8.11 -25.40
CA SER A 268 -14.05 -8.77 -24.07
C SER A 268 -12.60 -9.04 -23.65
N TRP A 269 -11.74 -9.45 -24.59
CA TRP A 269 -10.32 -9.63 -24.32
C TRP A 269 -9.61 -8.31 -23.96
N LYS A 270 -9.89 -7.23 -24.69
CA LYS A 270 -9.34 -5.91 -24.41
C LYS A 270 -9.82 -5.36 -23.07
N ASP A 271 -11.11 -5.52 -22.76
CA ASP A 271 -11.68 -5.12 -21.48
C ASP A 271 -11.02 -5.89 -20.33
N LEU A 272 -10.82 -7.21 -20.46
CA LEU A 272 -10.12 -8.03 -19.47
C LEU A 272 -8.65 -7.60 -19.28
N LEU A 273 -7.95 -7.24 -20.35
CA LEU A 273 -6.59 -6.69 -20.25
C LEU A 273 -6.58 -5.31 -19.57
N GLY A 274 -7.58 -4.47 -19.85
CA GLY A 274 -7.77 -3.20 -19.14
C GLY A 274 -7.99 -3.36 -17.64
N GLU A 275 -8.56 -4.51 -17.23
CA GLU A 275 -8.74 -4.86 -15.81
C GLU A 275 -7.48 -5.48 -15.16
N CYS A 276 -6.34 -5.51 -15.87
CA CYS A 276 -5.09 -6.07 -15.35
C CYS A 276 -4.70 -5.56 -13.95
N PRO A 277 -4.77 -4.25 -13.63
CA PRO A 277 -4.46 -3.78 -12.29
C PRO A 277 -5.38 -4.38 -11.21
N ASN A 278 -6.66 -4.62 -11.56
CA ASN A 278 -7.67 -5.12 -10.64
C ASN A 278 -7.54 -6.63 -10.39
N TRP A 279 -7.42 -7.44 -11.46
CA TRP A 279 -7.22 -8.88 -11.27
C TRP A 279 -5.81 -9.20 -10.76
N ALA A 280 -4.77 -8.44 -11.15
CA ALA A 280 -3.45 -8.57 -10.57
C ALA A 280 -3.48 -8.33 -9.06
N ARG A 281 -4.18 -7.29 -8.60
CA ARG A 281 -4.37 -7.02 -7.18
C ARG A 281 -5.18 -8.13 -6.48
N LYS A 282 -6.31 -8.54 -7.06
CA LYS A 282 -7.20 -9.56 -6.49
C LYS A 282 -6.50 -10.91 -6.31
N PHE A 283 -5.72 -11.32 -7.29
CA PHE A 283 -4.99 -12.59 -7.30
C PHE A 283 -3.52 -12.46 -6.89
N ARG A 284 -3.10 -11.30 -6.37
CA ARG A 284 -1.78 -11.03 -5.81
C ARG A 284 -0.63 -11.20 -6.79
N ASN A 285 -0.74 -10.54 -7.96
CA ASN A 285 0.24 -10.59 -9.04
C ASN A 285 0.57 -12.03 -9.48
N PRO A 286 -0.42 -12.77 -9.97
CA PRO A 286 -0.22 -14.14 -10.37
C PRO A 286 0.66 -14.20 -11.62
N LYS A 287 1.40 -15.30 -11.78
CA LYS A 287 1.98 -15.63 -13.08
C LYS A 287 0.85 -16.21 -13.93
N VAL A 288 0.53 -15.54 -15.02
CA VAL A 288 -0.50 -15.96 -15.97
C VAL A 288 0.10 -16.31 -17.32
N ASP A 289 -0.42 -17.34 -17.99
CA ASP A 289 -0.22 -17.59 -19.39
C ASP A 289 -1.30 -16.85 -20.19
N LEU A 290 -0.90 -15.78 -20.90
CA LEU A 290 -1.84 -14.95 -21.65
C LEU A 290 -2.54 -15.70 -22.77
N GLY A 291 -1.89 -16.68 -23.38
CA GLY A 291 -2.49 -17.52 -24.43
C GLY A 291 -3.62 -18.39 -23.87
N THR A 292 -3.37 -19.05 -22.74
CA THR A 292 -4.37 -19.82 -21.98
C THR A 292 -5.53 -18.92 -21.56
N MET A 293 -5.23 -17.74 -21.02
CA MET A 293 -6.26 -16.80 -20.53
C MET A 293 -7.13 -16.28 -21.68
N GLN A 294 -6.53 -15.96 -22.83
CA GLN A 294 -7.27 -15.56 -24.03
C GLN A 294 -8.19 -16.67 -24.55
N GLY A 295 -7.70 -17.91 -24.58
CA GLY A 295 -8.50 -19.08 -24.98
C GLY A 295 -9.68 -19.34 -24.05
N LEU A 296 -9.50 -19.15 -22.73
CA LEU A 296 -10.55 -19.24 -21.73
C LEU A 296 -11.58 -18.11 -21.87
N CYS A 297 -11.12 -16.86 -22.07
CA CYS A 297 -12.00 -15.73 -22.34
C CYS A 297 -12.88 -15.99 -23.58
N SER A 298 -12.27 -16.40 -24.68
CA SER A 298 -12.99 -16.70 -25.92
C SER A 298 -14.06 -17.78 -25.73
N ARG A 299 -13.74 -18.87 -25.02
CA ARG A 299 -14.70 -19.96 -24.71
C ARG A 299 -15.84 -19.45 -23.82
N ARG A 300 -15.53 -18.67 -22.78
CA ARG A 300 -16.54 -18.13 -21.87
C ARG A 300 -17.53 -17.24 -22.60
N VAL A 301 -17.04 -16.33 -23.45
CA VAL A 301 -17.84 -15.42 -24.28
C VAL A 301 -18.67 -16.21 -25.32
N GLY A 302 -18.07 -17.20 -25.96
CA GLY A 302 -18.76 -18.05 -26.94
C GLY A 302 -19.90 -18.85 -26.30
N THR A 303 -19.67 -19.47 -25.16
CA THR A 303 -20.71 -20.22 -24.42
C THR A 303 -21.87 -19.30 -24.01
N PHE A 304 -21.57 -18.09 -23.52
CA PHE A 304 -22.61 -17.12 -23.16
C PHE A 304 -23.44 -16.69 -24.37
N ALA A 305 -22.81 -16.38 -25.48
CA ALA A 305 -23.48 -15.96 -26.70
C ALA A 305 -24.37 -17.08 -27.30
N ALA A 306 -23.91 -18.34 -27.22
CA ALA A 306 -24.68 -19.51 -27.70
C ALA A 306 -25.91 -19.82 -26.82
N GLY A 307 -25.90 -19.46 -25.53
CA GLY A 307 -27.03 -19.69 -24.60
C GLY A 307 -28.12 -18.62 -24.65
N LYS A 308 -27.96 -17.58 -25.47
CA LYS A 308 -28.99 -16.52 -25.69
C LYS A 308 -29.98 -16.84 -26.84
N HIS A 309 -29.98 -18.08 -27.33
CA HIS A 309 -30.94 -18.57 -28.37
C HIS A 309 -32.18 -19.17 -27.71
#